data_53552b8af9c366c388378b48960f0721
#
_entry.id   53552b8af9c366c388378b48960f0721
#
_cell.length_a   1.000
_cell.length_b   1.000
_cell.length_c   1.000
_cell.angle_alpha   90.00
_cell.angle_beta   90.00
_cell.angle_gamma   90.00
#
_symmetry.space_group_name_H-M   'P 1'
#
loop_
_entity.id
_entity.type
_entity.pdbx_description
1 polymer ?
#
loop_
_entity_poly.entity_id
_entity_poly.type
_entity_poly.pdbx_seq_one_letter_code
_entity_poly.pdbx_strand_id
1 'polypeptide(L)'
;MSKINAIRMINVNYNNNAIRISDECFHLNGESTLLSLRNGGGKSVLVQLVTALFVHKRYRDAKDRPFESYFTTNRPSFILVEWALDRGTGCVLTGMMVRRSQAVGEENGEKLEMVNIISEYREPCVQDIHHLPVVEKGKKEIVLKNFAACRQMFESYKKDRAMCFFYYDMNNPAQSRQYFDKLMEYQIHYKEWETIIKKVNLKESGLSDLFSDCRDEKGLVEKWFLEAVESKLNKERNRMKEFQVILEKYVGQYKDNQTKIKRRDIIRAFKEEGDKIRKKTEEYQVKSCQAGNQENMIANFIGELVRLHEEAEEEYQRLLEKIASIRGQLARVEYEKLSSDIHKLRDEL
;
A
#
# COMPACT_ATOMS: atom_id res chain seq x y z
N MET A 1 -13.07 14.61 9.09
CA MET A 1 -12.95 15.12 7.69
C MET A 1 -11.84 14.38 6.99
N SER A 2 -12.10 13.85 5.80
CA SER A 2 -11.06 13.20 4.98
C SER A 2 -9.97 14.19 4.60
N LYS A 3 -8.69 13.78 4.67
CA LYS A 3 -7.52 14.61 4.37
C LYS A 3 -6.77 14.02 3.19
N ILE A 4 -6.21 14.87 2.33
CA ILE A 4 -5.42 14.39 1.19
C ILE A 4 -4.12 13.79 1.71
N ASN A 5 -3.89 12.52 1.37
CA ASN A 5 -2.69 11.78 1.75
C ASN A 5 -1.61 11.85 0.66
N ALA A 6 -2.00 11.62 -0.58
CA ALA A 6 -1.09 11.69 -1.71
C ALA A 6 -1.82 12.12 -3.00
N ILE A 7 -1.06 12.68 -3.94
CA ILE A 7 -1.51 13.05 -5.29
C ILE A 7 -0.54 12.42 -6.28
N ARG A 8 -1.05 11.65 -7.26
CA ARG A 8 -0.23 11.08 -8.33
C ARG A 8 -0.75 11.53 -9.68
N MET A 9 0.13 11.99 -10.53
CA MET A 9 -0.16 12.45 -11.89
C MET A 9 0.67 11.68 -12.89
N ILE A 10 0.04 11.19 -13.94
CA ILE A 10 0.69 10.36 -14.95
C ILE A 10 0.32 10.88 -16.35
N ASN A 11 1.33 11.07 -17.19
CA ASN A 11 1.19 11.46 -18.59
C ASN A 11 0.40 12.76 -18.81
N VAL A 12 0.74 13.81 -18.09
CA VAL A 12 0.13 15.14 -18.22
C VAL A 12 1.13 16.09 -18.89
N ASN A 13 0.66 16.87 -19.86
CA ASN A 13 1.46 17.87 -20.54
C ASN A 13 0.95 19.28 -20.21
N TYR A 14 1.86 20.24 -20.12
CA TYR A 14 1.49 21.64 -19.95
C TYR A 14 2.51 22.59 -20.58
N ASN A 15 2.22 23.89 -20.60
CA ASN A 15 3.05 24.89 -21.22
C ASN A 15 3.30 24.59 -22.72
N ASN A 16 2.22 24.39 -23.51
CA ASN A 16 2.26 24.01 -24.92
C ASN A 16 3.14 22.77 -25.18
N ASN A 17 3.03 21.75 -24.33
CA ASN A 17 3.82 20.52 -24.36
C ASN A 17 5.32 20.67 -24.03
N ALA A 18 5.77 21.85 -23.59
CA ALA A 18 7.16 22.05 -23.19
C ALA A 18 7.53 21.29 -21.92
N ILE A 19 6.55 20.99 -21.06
CA ILE A 19 6.76 20.27 -19.82
C ILE A 19 5.79 19.08 -19.74
N ARG A 20 6.34 17.91 -19.42
CA ARG A 20 5.60 16.66 -19.29
C ARG A 20 5.82 16.08 -17.90
N ILE A 21 4.72 15.76 -17.23
CA ILE A 21 4.70 14.94 -16.02
C ILE A 21 4.53 13.48 -16.47
N SER A 22 5.57 12.67 -16.32
CA SER A 22 5.54 11.26 -16.75
C SER A 22 4.83 10.38 -15.75
N ASP A 23 5.27 10.38 -14.50
CA ASP A 23 4.65 9.69 -13.35
C ASP A 23 5.24 10.31 -12.07
N GLU A 24 4.52 11.23 -11.46
CA GLU A 24 4.95 11.95 -10.26
C GLU A 24 3.95 11.75 -9.14
N CYS A 25 4.46 11.48 -7.93
CA CYS A 25 3.65 11.29 -6.73
C CYS A 25 4.09 12.28 -5.64
N PHE A 26 3.14 13.06 -5.14
CA PHE A 26 3.32 14.02 -4.06
C PHE A 26 2.70 13.48 -2.79
N HIS A 27 3.50 13.28 -1.74
CA HIS A 27 3.04 12.81 -0.44
C HIS A 27 2.74 14.01 0.46
N LEU A 28 1.50 14.12 0.92
CA LEU A 28 1.04 15.16 1.83
C LEU A 28 0.77 14.62 3.24
N ASN A 29 0.66 13.29 3.37
CA ASN A 29 0.48 12.55 4.63
C ASN A 29 -0.70 13.03 5.49
N GLY A 30 -1.76 13.57 4.87
CA GLY A 30 -2.90 14.12 5.57
C GLY A 30 -2.62 15.41 6.34
N GLU A 31 -1.48 16.06 6.10
CA GLU A 31 -1.02 17.27 6.79
C GLU A 31 -1.12 18.51 5.91
N SER A 32 -1.13 19.68 6.55
CA SER A 32 -1.07 20.97 5.84
C SER A 32 0.31 21.13 5.22
N THR A 33 0.39 21.09 3.90
CA THR A 33 1.65 21.08 3.15
C THR A 33 1.78 22.35 2.30
N LEU A 34 2.92 23.02 2.39
CA LEU A 34 3.28 24.14 1.53
C LEU A 34 4.13 23.65 0.36
N LEU A 35 3.58 23.74 -0.85
CA LEU A 35 4.31 23.44 -2.09
C LEU A 35 4.91 24.73 -2.66
N SER A 36 6.22 24.87 -2.58
CA SER A 36 6.95 25.99 -3.16
C SER A 36 7.48 25.61 -4.54
N LEU A 37 6.94 26.22 -5.57
CA LEU A 37 7.36 26.05 -6.96
C LEU A 37 7.72 27.41 -7.56
N ARG A 38 8.77 27.45 -8.37
CA ARG A 38 9.13 28.64 -9.15
C ARG A 38 8.01 29.05 -10.11
N ASN A 39 8.04 30.29 -10.60
CA ASN A 39 7.09 30.73 -11.61
C ASN A 39 7.23 29.88 -12.87
N GLY A 40 6.09 29.53 -13.48
CA GLY A 40 6.05 28.56 -14.59
C GLY A 40 6.14 27.08 -14.18
N GLY A 41 6.40 26.79 -12.88
CA GLY A 41 6.55 25.41 -12.37
C GLY A 41 5.26 24.59 -12.26
N GLY A 42 4.13 25.07 -12.79
CA GLY A 42 2.89 24.29 -12.87
C GLY A 42 1.98 24.38 -11.64
N LYS A 43 2.16 25.34 -10.70
CA LYS A 43 1.27 25.52 -9.53
C LYS A 43 -0.21 25.53 -9.87
N SER A 44 -0.59 26.41 -10.80
CA SER A 44 -2.00 26.56 -11.23
C SER A 44 -2.49 25.34 -12.02
N VAL A 45 -1.59 24.65 -12.72
CA VAL A 45 -1.89 23.38 -13.42
C VAL A 45 -2.19 22.29 -12.42
N LEU A 46 -1.35 22.12 -11.40
CA LEU A 46 -1.56 21.13 -10.32
C LEU A 46 -2.93 21.34 -9.66
N VAL A 47 -3.23 22.57 -9.27
CA VAL A 47 -4.50 22.91 -8.63
C VAL A 47 -5.67 22.61 -9.56
N GLN A 48 -5.61 23.01 -10.83
CA GLN A 48 -6.67 22.80 -11.82
C GLN A 48 -6.91 21.30 -12.05
N LEU A 49 -5.86 20.50 -12.18
CA LEU A 49 -5.96 19.06 -12.41
C LEU A 49 -6.55 18.32 -11.21
N VAL A 50 -6.07 18.61 -9.99
CA VAL A 50 -6.61 18.00 -8.77
C VAL A 50 -8.08 18.37 -8.58
N THR A 51 -8.41 19.63 -8.77
CA THR A 51 -9.79 20.11 -8.58
C THR A 51 -10.75 19.59 -9.62
N ALA A 52 -10.28 19.25 -10.84
CA ALA A 52 -11.10 18.67 -11.90
C ALA A 52 -11.78 17.35 -11.50
N LEU A 53 -11.22 16.60 -10.55
CA LEU A 53 -11.84 15.41 -9.96
C LEU A 53 -13.12 15.72 -9.17
N PHE A 54 -13.19 16.90 -8.55
CA PHE A 54 -14.21 17.25 -7.56
C PHE A 54 -15.21 18.30 -8.05
N VAL A 55 -15.16 18.66 -9.33
CA VAL A 55 -16.05 19.67 -9.93
C VAL A 55 -16.70 19.13 -11.19
N HIS A 56 -17.91 19.65 -11.50
CA HIS A 56 -18.57 19.33 -12.73
C HIS A 56 -17.80 19.88 -13.95
N LYS A 57 -18.01 19.26 -15.12
CA LYS A 57 -17.32 19.58 -16.38
C LYS A 57 -17.24 21.09 -16.65
N ARG A 58 -18.33 21.83 -16.44
CA ARG A 58 -18.43 23.30 -16.67
C ARG A 58 -17.50 24.16 -15.83
N TYR A 59 -16.85 23.59 -14.79
CA TYR A 59 -15.95 24.31 -13.89
C TYR A 59 -14.50 23.86 -14.01
N ARG A 60 -14.17 22.98 -14.95
CA ARG A 60 -12.82 22.45 -15.14
C ARG A 60 -11.92 23.40 -15.92
N ASP A 61 -12.50 24.20 -16.81
CA ASP A 61 -11.75 25.15 -17.61
C ASP A 61 -11.37 26.40 -16.80
N ALA A 62 -10.13 26.82 -16.91
CA ALA A 62 -9.70 28.16 -16.53
C ALA A 62 -9.78 29.10 -17.74
N LYS A 63 -9.92 30.42 -17.51
CA LYS A 63 -10.17 31.42 -18.53
C LYS A 63 -9.20 31.33 -19.72
N ASP A 64 -7.90 31.12 -19.44
CA ASP A 64 -6.83 31.10 -20.45
C ASP A 64 -6.22 29.68 -20.62
N ARG A 65 -6.79 28.67 -19.99
CA ARG A 65 -6.25 27.29 -19.99
C ARG A 65 -7.39 26.28 -20.06
N PRO A 66 -7.81 25.88 -21.24
CA PRO A 66 -8.79 24.81 -21.42
C PRO A 66 -8.26 23.51 -20.81
N PHE A 67 -9.08 22.79 -20.06
CA PHE A 67 -8.71 21.53 -19.43
C PHE A 67 -8.23 20.48 -20.45
N GLU A 68 -8.79 20.48 -21.64
CA GLU A 68 -8.40 19.59 -22.75
C GLU A 68 -6.95 19.78 -23.22
N SER A 69 -6.35 20.96 -22.99
CA SER A 69 -4.99 21.28 -23.43
C SER A 69 -3.90 20.44 -22.75
N TYR A 70 -4.21 19.83 -21.61
CA TYR A 70 -3.27 18.99 -20.87
C TYR A 70 -3.15 17.56 -21.42
N PHE A 71 -4.07 17.14 -22.30
CA PHE A 71 -4.18 15.77 -22.79
C PHE A 71 -3.94 15.70 -24.28
N THR A 72 -2.67 15.75 -24.66
CA THR A 72 -2.27 15.88 -26.08
C THR A 72 -1.90 14.57 -26.74
N THR A 73 -1.76 13.50 -25.94
CA THR A 73 -1.38 12.17 -26.43
C THR A 73 -2.60 11.24 -26.55
N ASN A 74 -2.51 10.26 -27.45
CA ASN A 74 -3.53 9.21 -27.58
C ASN A 74 -3.51 8.19 -26.43
N ARG A 75 -2.51 8.25 -25.55
CA ARG A 75 -2.42 7.42 -24.37
C ARG A 75 -3.19 8.05 -23.21
N PRO A 76 -3.74 7.25 -22.30
CA PRO A 76 -4.47 7.79 -21.17
C PRO A 76 -3.54 8.57 -20.23
N SER A 77 -4.08 9.63 -19.65
CA SER A 77 -3.50 10.38 -18.56
C SER A 77 -4.26 10.07 -17.28
N PHE A 78 -3.59 10.08 -16.14
CA PHE A 78 -4.21 9.78 -14.85
C PHE A 78 -3.96 10.91 -13.86
N ILE A 79 -5.01 11.27 -13.13
CA ILE A 79 -4.98 12.17 -11.99
C ILE A 79 -5.57 11.40 -10.84
N LEU A 80 -4.76 11.08 -9.85
CA LEU A 80 -5.11 10.24 -8.71
C LEU A 80 -4.93 11.03 -7.43
N VAL A 81 -5.91 10.99 -6.53
CA VAL A 81 -5.86 11.63 -5.22
C VAL A 81 -6.29 10.61 -4.16
N GLU A 82 -5.39 10.33 -3.25
CA GLU A 82 -5.64 9.47 -2.10
C GLU A 82 -6.04 10.31 -0.88
N TRP A 83 -7.08 9.87 -0.20
CA TRP A 83 -7.63 10.48 1.00
C TRP A 83 -7.45 9.55 2.18
N ALA A 84 -6.84 10.05 3.24
CA ALA A 84 -6.89 9.39 4.53
C ALA A 84 -8.25 9.66 5.18
N LEU A 85 -8.95 8.59 5.54
CA LEU A 85 -10.23 8.65 6.24
C LEU A 85 -10.02 8.90 7.74
N ASP A 86 -11.00 9.57 8.35
CA ASP A 86 -10.95 9.87 9.79
C ASP A 86 -10.78 8.59 10.63
N ARG A 87 -10.07 8.71 11.74
CA ARG A 87 -9.85 7.68 12.76
C ARG A 87 -9.12 6.42 12.26
N GLY A 88 -8.29 6.55 11.22
CA GLY A 88 -7.52 5.42 10.71
C GLY A 88 -8.37 4.31 10.11
N THR A 89 -9.57 4.63 9.61
CA THR A 89 -10.49 3.63 9.01
C THR A 89 -10.02 3.13 7.66
N GLY A 90 -8.99 3.75 7.08
CA GLY A 90 -8.41 3.39 5.79
C GLY A 90 -8.18 4.57 4.89
N CYS A 91 -8.00 4.28 3.61
CA CYS A 91 -7.81 5.26 2.55
C CYS A 91 -8.88 5.11 1.47
N VAL A 92 -9.17 6.21 0.78
CA VAL A 92 -9.97 6.23 -0.43
C VAL A 92 -9.16 6.88 -1.55
N LEU A 93 -8.96 6.15 -2.63
CA LEU A 93 -8.41 6.66 -3.87
C LEU A 93 -9.54 7.18 -4.74
N THR A 94 -9.47 8.44 -5.13
CA THR A 94 -10.29 9.03 -6.20
C THR A 94 -9.38 9.23 -7.40
N GLY A 95 -9.81 8.80 -8.58
CA GLY A 95 -8.99 8.89 -9.77
C GLY A 95 -9.78 9.29 -11.01
N MET A 96 -9.11 9.95 -11.95
CA MET A 96 -9.60 10.26 -13.27
C MET A 96 -8.63 9.70 -14.30
N MET A 97 -9.14 8.90 -15.21
CA MET A 97 -8.46 8.49 -16.42
C MET A 97 -9.06 9.29 -17.58
N VAL A 98 -8.23 9.97 -18.33
CA VAL A 98 -8.67 10.84 -19.43
C VAL A 98 -7.80 10.64 -20.66
N ARG A 99 -8.41 10.66 -21.84
CA ARG A 99 -7.71 10.74 -23.12
C ARG A 99 -8.45 11.66 -24.09
N ARG A 100 -7.78 12.09 -25.11
CA ARG A 100 -8.42 12.79 -26.22
C ARG A 100 -9.30 11.81 -27.02
N SER A 101 -10.53 12.21 -27.32
CA SER A 101 -11.45 11.42 -28.13
C SER A 101 -10.88 11.20 -29.54
N GLN A 102 -11.04 9.98 -30.06
CA GLN A 102 -10.63 9.63 -31.41
C GLN A 102 -11.77 9.85 -32.45
N ALA A 103 -12.94 10.28 -32.01
CA ALA A 103 -14.07 10.56 -32.89
C ALA A 103 -13.74 11.77 -33.79
N VAL A 104 -13.34 11.47 -34.99
CA VAL A 104 -13.06 12.46 -36.05
C VAL A 104 -14.38 12.78 -36.73
N GLY A 105 -14.87 14.01 -36.60
CA GLY A 105 -15.85 14.55 -37.54
C GLY A 105 -17.22 15.01 -37.02
N GLU A 106 -17.49 14.96 -35.72
CA GLU A 106 -18.70 15.59 -35.18
C GLU A 106 -18.36 16.95 -34.58
N GLU A 107 -18.88 18.03 -35.18
CA GLU A 107 -18.69 19.42 -34.70
C GLU A 107 -19.13 19.64 -33.26
N ASN A 108 -19.93 18.72 -32.67
CA ASN A 108 -20.42 18.74 -31.31
C ASN A 108 -19.94 17.53 -30.46
N GLY A 109 -18.96 16.75 -30.93
CA GLY A 109 -18.45 15.57 -30.21
C GLY A 109 -17.68 15.96 -28.96
N GLU A 110 -17.79 15.15 -27.91
CA GLU A 110 -16.98 15.31 -26.68
C GLU A 110 -15.50 15.10 -27.01
N LYS A 111 -14.69 16.15 -26.79
CA LYS A 111 -13.26 16.15 -27.13
C LYS A 111 -12.43 15.23 -26.22
N LEU A 112 -12.96 14.88 -25.05
CA LEU A 112 -12.29 14.04 -24.06
C LEU A 112 -13.17 12.84 -23.66
N GLU A 113 -12.56 11.66 -23.63
CA GLU A 113 -13.12 10.47 -22.98
C GLU A 113 -12.60 10.43 -21.56
N MET A 114 -13.52 10.38 -20.59
CA MET A 114 -13.19 10.46 -19.17
C MET A 114 -13.87 9.36 -18.37
N VAL A 115 -13.09 8.73 -17.52
CA VAL A 115 -13.52 7.71 -16.58
C VAL A 115 -13.03 8.07 -15.18
N ASN A 116 -13.95 8.12 -14.22
CA ASN A 116 -13.58 8.30 -12.83
C ASN A 116 -13.68 6.98 -12.07
N ILE A 117 -12.77 6.80 -11.12
CA ILE A 117 -12.71 5.64 -10.24
C ILE A 117 -12.72 6.08 -8.78
N ILE A 118 -13.29 5.24 -7.93
CA ILE A 118 -13.19 5.34 -6.47
C ILE A 118 -12.81 3.95 -5.95
N SER A 119 -11.77 3.88 -5.14
CA SER A 119 -11.29 2.63 -4.54
C SER A 119 -11.11 2.84 -3.03
N GLU A 120 -11.69 1.96 -2.22
CA GLU A 120 -11.54 1.99 -0.77
C GLU A 120 -10.68 0.81 -0.32
N TYR A 121 -9.69 1.09 0.54
CA TYR A 121 -8.77 0.09 1.08
C TYR A 121 -8.21 0.50 2.45
N ARG A 122 -7.72 -0.48 3.19
CA ARG A 122 -7.13 -0.25 4.53
C ARG A 122 -5.63 -0.49 4.56
N GLU A 123 -5.16 -1.41 3.74
CA GLU A 123 -3.77 -1.84 3.64
C GLU A 123 -3.30 -1.66 2.19
N PRO A 124 -2.00 -1.53 1.95
CA PRO A 124 -1.45 -1.50 0.59
C PRO A 124 -1.96 -2.67 -0.25
N CYS A 125 -2.47 -2.38 -1.43
CA CYS A 125 -3.10 -3.35 -2.31
C CYS A 125 -2.93 -2.95 -3.78
N VAL A 126 -3.30 -3.82 -4.70
CA VAL A 126 -3.17 -3.56 -6.15
C VAL A 126 -4.01 -2.39 -6.67
N GLN A 127 -4.95 -1.90 -5.87
CA GLN A 127 -5.87 -0.82 -6.21
C GLN A 127 -5.53 0.51 -5.48
N ASP A 128 -4.42 0.58 -4.76
CA ASP A 128 -3.95 1.80 -4.11
C ASP A 128 -3.25 2.75 -5.09
N ILE A 129 -2.92 3.96 -4.63
CA ILE A 129 -2.31 5.01 -5.45
C ILE A 129 -0.94 4.60 -6.02
N HIS A 130 -0.17 3.75 -5.33
CA HIS A 130 1.18 3.35 -5.74
C HIS A 130 1.19 2.11 -6.63
N HIS A 131 0.32 1.15 -6.33
CA HIS A 131 0.32 -0.18 -6.93
C HIS A 131 -0.70 -0.35 -8.06
N LEU A 132 -1.54 0.68 -8.31
CA LEU A 132 -2.48 0.63 -9.43
C LEU A 132 -1.72 0.40 -10.74
N PRO A 133 -1.93 -0.76 -11.44
CA PRO A 133 -1.05 -1.21 -12.52
C PRO A 133 -1.41 -0.56 -13.86
N VAL A 134 -1.43 0.79 -13.88
CA VAL A 134 -1.65 1.60 -15.08
C VAL A 134 -0.35 1.90 -15.83
N VAL A 135 0.79 1.68 -15.14
CA VAL A 135 2.14 1.89 -15.63
C VAL A 135 2.91 0.59 -15.57
N GLU A 136 3.56 0.22 -16.66
CA GLU A 136 4.50 -0.90 -16.73
C GLU A 136 5.92 -0.34 -16.77
N LYS A 137 6.77 -0.76 -15.83
CA LYS A 137 8.18 -0.37 -15.84
C LYS A 137 8.92 -1.16 -16.91
N GLY A 138 9.13 -0.56 -18.07
CA GLY A 138 10.04 -1.08 -19.09
C GLY A 138 11.52 -0.90 -18.69
N LYS A 139 12.44 -1.59 -19.38
CA LYS A 139 13.89 -1.52 -19.09
C LYS A 139 14.50 -0.12 -19.26
N LYS A 140 13.90 0.77 -20.03
CA LYS A 140 14.41 2.13 -20.32
C LYS A 140 13.35 3.23 -20.21
N GLU A 141 12.06 2.91 -20.32
CA GLU A 141 10.99 3.89 -20.32
C GLU A 141 9.75 3.37 -19.57
N ILE A 142 8.98 4.33 -19.06
CA ILE A 142 7.67 4.06 -18.46
C ILE A 142 6.69 3.78 -19.59
N VAL A 143 6.15 2.59 -19.65
CA VAL A 143 5.13 2.19 -20.64
C VAL A 143 3.75 2.28 -19.99
N LEU A 144 2.89 3.11 -20.58
CA LEU A 144 1.50 3.24 -20.13
C LEU A 144 0.63 2.19 -20.81
N LYS A 145 -0.26 1.56 -20.06
CA LYS A 145 -1.33 0.72 -20.61
C LYS A 145 -2.24 1.57 -21.50
N ASN A 146 -2.80 0.97 -22.53
CA ASN A 146 -3.76 1.67 -23.37
C ASN A 146 -5.11 1.88 -22.64
N PHE A 147 -5.91 2.82 -23.12
CA PHE A 147 -7.18 3.19 -22.48
C PHE A 147 -8.17 2.01 -22.37
N ALA A 148 -8.26 1.17 -23.40
CA ALA A 148 -9.16 0.02 -23.40
C ALA A 148 -8.74 -1.05 -22.38
N ALA A 149 -7.43 -1.33 -22.27
CA ALA A 149 -6.91 -2.27 -21.28
C ALA A 149 -7.13 -1.77 -19.83
N CYS A 150 -6.92 -0.46 -19.58
CA CYS A 150 -7.23 0.13 -18.28
C CYS A 150 -8.73 0.05 -17.96
N ARG A 151 -9.59 0.34 -18.94
CA ARG A 151 -11.04 0.22 -18.79
C ARG A 151 -11.46 -1.20 -18.43
N GLN A 152 -10.96 -2.19 -19.16
CA GLN A 152 -11.23 -3.61 -18.90
C GLN A 152 -10.76 -4.03 -17.49
N MET A 153 -9.59 -3.56 -17.07
CA MET A 153 -9.06 -3.79 -15.74
C MET A 153 -9.98 -3.18 -14.65
N PHE A 154 -10.41 -1.93 -14.81
CA PHE A 154 -11.33 -1.28 -13.86
C PHE A 154 -12.69 -1.97 -13.82
N GLU A 155 -13.19 -2.46 -14.94
CA GLU A 155 -14.41 -3.27 -14.99
C GLU A 155 -14.25 -4.61 -14.26
N SER A 156 -13.08 -5.25 -14.35
CA SER A 156 -12.78 -6.48 -13.61
C SER A 156 -12.75 -6.23 -12.10
N TYR A 157 -12.10 -5.15 -11.65
CA TYR A 157 -12.06 -4.76 -10.23
C TYR A 157 -13.46 -4.44 -9.68
N LYS A 158 -14.30 -3.76 -10.47
CA LYS A 158 -15.70 -3.49 -10.10
C LYS A 158 -16.54 -4.77 -9.92
N LYS A 159 -16.24 -5.81 -10.70
CA LYS A 159 -16.94 -7.11 -10.60
C LYS A 159 -16.44 -7.97 -9.45
N ASP A 160 -15.23 -7.74 -8.98
CA ASP A 160 -14.64 -8.47 -7.87
C ASP A 160 -15.30 -8.04 -6.54
N ARG A 161 -15.99 -8.96 -5.90
CA ARG A 161 -16.67 -8.72 -4.62
C ARG A 161 -15.70 -8.51 -3.44
N ALA A 162 -14.45 -8.92 -3.59
CA ALA A 162 -13.42 -8.73 -2.58
C ALA A 162 -12.87 -7.31 -2.60
N MET A 163 -13.02 -6.60 -3.72
CA MET A 163 -12.54 -5.24 -3.91
C MET A 163 -13.67 -4.23 -3.74
N CYS A 164 -13.41 -3.16 -2.99
CA CYS A 164 -14.32 -2.03 -2.91
C CYS A 164 -13.94 -1.01 -3.98
N PHE A 165 -14.24 -1.33 -5.24
CA PHE A 165 -13.86 -0.55 -6.40
C PHE A 165 -15.06 -0.10 -7.22
N PHE A 166 -15.12 1.19 -7.54
CA PHE A 166 -16.20 1.81 -8.30
C PHE A 166 -15.63 2.49 -9.54
N TYR A 167 -16.36 2.40 -10.63
CA TYR A 167 -15.99 2.87 -11.95
C TYR A 167 -17.17 3.62 -12.57
N TYR A 168 -16.92 4.81 -13.10
CA TYR A 168 -17.94 5.71 -13.65
C TYR A 168 -17.49 6.31 -14.95
N ASP A 169 -18.32 6.19 -15.99
CA ASP A 169 -18.14 6.91 -17.25
C ASP A 169 -18.67 8.33 -17.07
N MET A 170 -17.77 9.32 -17.11
CA MET A 170 -18.10 10.72 -16.87
C MET A 170 -18.80 11.40 -18.04
N ASN A 171 -18.81 10.77 -19.22
CA ASN A 171 -19.54 11.23 -20.38
C ASN A 171 -21.04 10.84 -20.29
N ASN A 172 -21.37 9.91 -19.39
CA ASN A 172 -22.75 9.55 -19.07
C ASN A 172 -23.26 10.38 -17.88
N PRO A 173 -24.31 11.25 -18.08
CA PRO A 173 -24.81 12.13 -17.00
C PRO A 173 -25.30 11.39 -15.76
N ALA A 174 -25.89 10.19 -15.91
CA ALA A 174 -26.37 9.40 -14.79
C ALA A 174 -25.19 8.86 -13.94
N GLN A 175 -24.13 8.34 -14.59
CA GLN A 175 -22.96 7.86 -13.91
C GLN A 175 -22.14 8.99 -13.28
N SER A 176 -22.06 10.14 -13.95
CA SER A 176 -21.46 11.35 -13.40
C SER A 176 -22.14 11.77 -12.10
N ARG A 177 -23.47 11.75 -12.03
CA ARG A 177 -24.22 12.04 -10.80
C ARG A 177 -23.91 11.02 -9.70
N GLN A 178 -23.91 9.73 -10.01
CA GLN A 178 -23.56 8.66 -9.08
C GLN A 178 -22.15 8.82 -8.50
N TYR A 179 -21.18 9.28 -9.32
CA TYR A 179 -19.82 9.58 -8.87
C TYR A 179 -19.81 10.67 -7.79
N PHE A 180 -20.48 11.79 -8.04
CA PHE A 180 -20.55 12.89 -7.07
C PHE A 180 -21.32 12.51 -5.80
N ASP A 181 -22.37 11.73 -5.91
CA ASP A 181 -23.09 11.18 -4.75
C ASP A 181 -22.19 10.26 -3.93
N LYS A 182 -21.37 9.44 -4.60
CA LYS A 182 -20.40 8.56 -3.94
C LYS A 182 -19.30 9.33 -3.21
N LEU A 183 -18.81 10.45 -3.76
CA LEU A 183 -17.84 11.32 -3.08
C LEU A 183 -18.41 11.85 -1.75
N MET A 184 -19.67 12.19 -1.71
CA MET A 184 -20.34 12.68 -0.49
C MET A 184 -20.34 11.62 0.62
N GLU A 185 -20.42 10.33 0.29
CA GLU A 185 -20.34 9.26 1.29
C GLU A 185 -19.00 9.25 2.04
N TYR A 186 -17.91 9.70 1.39
CA TYR A 186 -16.57 9.85 1.98
C TYR A 186 -16.32 11.25 2.54
N GLN A 187 -17.37 12.08 2.70
CA GLN A 187 -17.27 13.47 3.18
C GLN A 187 -16.42 14.37 2.28
N ILE A 188 -16.32 14.04 0.99
CA ILE A 188 -15.67 14.88 -0.01
C ILE A 188 -16.77 15.74 -0.68
N HIS A 189 -16.93 16.95 -0.15
CA HIS A 189 -18.03 17.84 -0.53
C HIS A 189 -17.73 18.60 -1.82
N TYR A 190 -18.07 18.04 -2.97
CA TYR A 190 -17.81 18.65 -4.29
C TYR A 190 -18.37 20.07 -4.43
N LYS A 191 -19.52 20.39 -3.80
CA LYS A 191 -20.07 21.75 -3.81
C LYS A 191 -19.16 22.79 -3.16
N GLU A 192 -18.40 22.39 -2.14
CA GLU A 192 -17.38 23.25 -1.52
C GLU A 192 -16.22 23.49 -2.46
N TRP A 193 -15.76 22.45 -3.15
CA TRP A 193 -14.72 22.55 -4.18
C TRP A 193 -15.16 23.50 -5.32
N GLU A 194 -16.36 23.35 -5.83
CA GLU A 194 -16.92 24.25 -6.87
C GLU A 194 -16.97 25.71 -6.40
N THR A 195 -17.34 25.95 -5.15
CA THR A 195 -17.43 27.29 -4.59
C THR A 195 -16.05 27.94 -4.40
N ILE A 196 -15.10 27.17 -3.83
CA ILE A 196 -13.72 27.64 -3.62
C ILE A 196 -13.04 27.95 -4.96
N ILE A 197 -13.17 27.03 -5.92
CA ILE A 197 -12.54 27.17 -7.23
C ILE A 197 -13.08 28.36 -7.98
N LYS A 198 -14.39 28.56 -7.98
CA LYS A 198 -15.01 29.73 -8.61
C LYS A 198 -14.49 31.05 -8.04
N LYS A 199 -14.28 31.10 -6.72
CA LYS A 199 -13.93 32.37 -6.06
C LYS A 199 -12.42 32.63 -6.01
N VAL A 200 -11.59 31.59 -5.95
CA VAL A 200 -10.15 31.75 -5.65
C VAL A 200 -9.24 31.39 -6.84
N ASN A 201 -9.54 30.33 -7.57
CA ASN A 201 -8.59 29.78 -8.55
C ASN A 201 -8.84 30.20 -10.00
N LEU A 202 -10.01 30.71 -10.33
CA LEU A 202 -10.32 31.17 -11.70
C LEU A 202 -9.79 32.59 -11.98
N LYS A 203 -9.34 33.29 -10.95
CA LYS A 203 -8.82 34.66 -11.09
C LYS A 203 -7.31 34.66 -10.83
N GLU A 204 -6.51 34.85 -11.86
CA GLU A 204 -5.03 34.88 -11.77
C GLU A 204 -4.48 36.10 -11.01
N SER A 205 -5.28 37.16 -10.89
CA SER A 205 -4.89 38.43 -10.26
C SER A 205 -4.92 38.44 -8.72
N GLY A 206 -5.23 37.29 -8.10
CA GLY A 206 -5.17 37.14 -6.64
C GLY A 206 -6.29 37.88 -5.89
N LEU A 207 -5.99 38.27 -4.63
CA LEU A 207 -6.93 38.90 -3.71
C LEU A 207 -7.53 40.23 -4.23
N SER A 208 -6.83 40.97 -5.07
CA SER A 208 -7.32 42.24 -5.62
C SER A 208 -8.58 42.11 -6.47
N ASP A 209 -8.72 41.04 -7.25
CA ASP A 209 -9.94 40.77 -8.03
C ASP A 209 -11.08 40.26 -7.17
N LEU A 210 -10.76 39.63 -6.06
CA LEU A 210 -11.76 39.18 -5.08
C LEU A 210 -12.49 40.37 -4.45
N PHE A 211 -11.79 41.48 -4.31
CA PHE A 211 -12.27 42.74 -3.74
C PHE A 211 -12.69 43.77 -4.79
N SER A 212 -12.50 43.50 -6.09
CA SER A 212 -12.87 44.42 -7.17
C SER A 212 -14.36 44.84 -7.15
N ASP A 213 -15.22 43.92 -6.69
CA ASP A 213 -16.67 44.15 -6.55
C ASP A 213 -17.07 44.80 -5.21
N CYS A 214 -16.09 44.94 -4.30
CA CYS A 214 -16.28 45.55 -2.97
C CYS A 214 -15.49 46.84 -2.86
N ARG A 215 -16.11 47.94 -3.31
CA ARG A 215 -15.44 49.27 -3.35
C ARG A 215 -15.37 49.99 -1.98
N ASP A 216 -16.16 49.53 -1.00
CA ASP A 216 -16.23 50.07 0.34
C ASP A 216 -16.45 48.96 1.40
N GLU A 217 -16.30 49.34 2.69
CA GLU A 217 -16.51 48.41 3.82
C GLU A 217 -17.91 47.80 3.83
N LYS A 218 -18.92 48.58 3.43
CA LYS A 218 -20.31 48.16 3.39
C LYS A 218 -20.53 47.12 2.30
N GLY A 219 -19.96 47.30 1.11
CA GLY A 219 -19.98 46.33 0.04
C GLY A 219 -19.25 45.01 0.38
N LEU A 220 -18.17 45.12 1.16
CA LEU A 220 -17.45 43.95 1.69
C LEU A 220 -18.35 43.12 2.64
N VAL A 221 -19.04 43.79 3.55
CA VAL A 221 -19.93 43.17 4.53
C VAL A 221 -21.15 42.59 3.82
N GLU A 222 -21.83 43.31 2.97
CA GLU A 222 -23.08 42.92 2.34
C GLU A 222 -22.88 41.84 1.26
N LYS A 223 -21.88 42.01 0.39
CA LYS A 223 -21.68 41.10 -0.75
C LYS A 223 -20.79 39.90 -0.45
N TRP A 224 -19.99 39.97 0.59
CA TRP A 224 -19.05 38.93 0.91
C TRP A 224 -19.33 38.23 2.24
N PHE A 225 -19.44 39.00 3.32
CA PHE A 225 -19.62 38.44 4.66
C PHE A 225 -21.07 37.90 4.86
N LEU A 226 -22.08 38.71 4.55
CA LEU A 226 -23.47 38.28 4.73
C LEU A 226 -23.82 37.14 3.79
N GLU A 227 -23.42 37.18 2.54
CA GLU A 227 -23.63 36.09 1.59
C GLU A 227 -22.92 34.79 2.03
N ALA A 228 -21.69 34.88 2.59
CA ALA A 228 -20.98 33.76 3.14
C ALA A 228 -21.63 33.18 4.41
N VAL A 229 -22.11 34.07 5.30
CA VAL A 229 -22.82 33.69 6.55
C VAL A 229 -24.19 33.08 6.22
N GLU A 230 -24.99 33.71 5.35
CA GLU A 230 -26.26 33.13 4.89
C GLU A 230 -26.10 31.79 4.18
N SER A 231 -25.10 31.70 3.31
CA SER A 231 -24.75 30.43 2.67
C SER A 231 -24.35 29.37 3.69
N LYS A 232 -23.65 29.74 4.75
CA LYS A 232 -23.25 28.81 5.81
C LYS A 232 -24.40 28.41 6.72
N LEU A 233 -25.27 29.34 7.11
CA LEU A 233 -26.48 29.07 7.90
C LEU A 233 -27.49 28.19 7.13
N ASN A 234 -27.70 28.48 5.85
CA ASN A 234 -28.52 27.64 4.98
C ASN A 234 -27.88 26.26 4.72
N LYS A 235 -26.56 26.18 4.66
CA LYS A 235 -25.83 24.91 4.60
C LYS A 235 -26.00 24.09 5.89
N GLU A 236 -25.97 24.69 7.07
CA GLU A 236 -26.15 23.96 8.32
C GLU A 236 -27.57 23.39 8.44
N ARG A 237 -28.57 24.13 8.00
CA ARG A 237 -29.95 23.69 7.96
C ARG A 237 -30.18 22.54 6.95
N ASN A 238 -29.50 22.61 5.81
CA ASN A 238 -29.50 21.53 4.81
C ASN A 238 -28.60 20.36 5.24
N ARG A 239 -27.48 20.61 5.95
CA ARG A 239 -26.63 19.57 6.53
C ARG A 239 -27.36 18.68 7.52
N MET A 240 -28.26 19.23 8.34
CA MET A 240 -29.08 18.41 9.26
C MET A 240 -29.98 17.47 8.48
N LYS A 241 -30.62 17.94 7.42
CA LYS A 241 -31.45 17.10 6.55
C LYS A 241 -30.63 16.09 5.76
N GLU A 242 -29.51 16.51 5.19
CA GLU A 242 -28.58 15.62 4.48
C GLU A 242 -27.99 14.57 5.43
N PHE A 243 -27.66 14.95 6.67
CA PHE A 243 -27.20 14.03 7.70
C PHE A 243 -28.28 13.01 8.08
N GLN A 244 -29.53 13.43 8.21
CA GLN A 244 -30.64 12.54 8.49
C GLN A 244 -30.85 11.53 7.36
N VAL A 245 -30.83 11.96 6.10
CA VAL A 245 -30.94 11.10 4.92
C VAL A 245 -29.76 10.11 4.83
N ILE A 246 -28.55 10.59 5.11
CA ILE A 246 -27.34 9.75 5.16
C ILE A 246 -27.46 8.72 6.28
N LEU A 247 -27.91 9.13 7.47
CA LEU A 247 -28.09 8.22 8.61
C LEU A 247 -29.14 7.14 8.31
N GLU A 248 -30.27 7.52 7.74
CA GLU A 248 -31.33 6.60 7.31
C GLU A 248 -30.80 5.60 6.27
N LYS A 249 -30.00 6.09 5.30
CA LYS A 249 -29.36 5.24 4.30
C LYS A 249 -28.39 4.25 4.95
N TYR A 250 -27.54 4.69 5.88
CA TYR A 250 -26.60 3.80 6.59
C TYR A 250 -27.28 2.78 7.48
N VAL A 251 -28.36 3.19 8.17
CA VAL A 251 -29.17 2.26 8.97
C VAL A 251 -29.85 1.23 8.07
N GLY A 252 -30.35 1.65 6.89
CA GLY A 252 -30.89 0.75 5.88
C GLY A 252 -29.81 -0.24 5.39
N GLN A 253 -28.66 0.27 4.95
CA GLN A 253 -27.54 -0.56 4.51
C GLN A 253 -27.00 -1.50 5.61
N TYR A 254 -27.00 -1.07 6.87
CA TYR A 254 -26.64 -1.93 8.00
C TYR A 254 -27.63 -3.09 8.15
N LYS A 255 -28.93 -2.81 8.10
CA LYS A 255 -29.98 -3.84 8.17
C LYS A 255 -29.85 -4.83 7.01
N ASP A 256 -29.67 -4.33 5.79
CA ASP A 256 -29.54 -5.15 4.58
C ASP A 256 -28.26 -6.00 4.58
N ASN A 257 -27.21 -5.48 5.21
CA ASN A 257 -25.93 -6.17 5.31
C ASN A 257 -25.72 -6.93 6.63
N GLN A 258 -26.71 -6.98 7.51
CA GLN A 258 -26.58 -7.63 8.82
C GLN A 258 -26.10 -9.09 8.74
N THR A 259 -26.59 -9.84 7.75
CA THR A 259 -26.14 -11.22 7.48
C THR A 259 -24.68 -11.27 7.01
N LYS A 260 -24.25 -10.31 6.19
CA LYS A 260 -22.86 -10.20 5.74
C LYS A 260 -21.92 -9.82 6.89
N ILE A 261 -22.37 -8.94 7.78
CA ILE A 261 -21.64 -8.54 8.98
C ILE A 261 -21.44 -9.75 9.91
N LYS A 262 -22.51 -10.51 10.20
CA LYS A 262 -22.39 -11.76 10.99
C LYS A 262 -21.43 -12.75 10.37
N ARG A 263 -21.51 -12.94 9.04
CA ARG A 263 -20.59 -13.82 8.31
C ARG A 263 -19.15 -13.33 8.39
N ARG A 264 -18.91 -12.04 8.26
CA ARG A 264 -17.58 -11.43 8.44
C ARG A 264 -17.01 -11.70 9.83
N ASP A 265 -17.83 -11.54 10.87
CA ASP A 265 -17.41 -11.73 12.25
C ASP A 265 -17.10 -13.19 12.56
N ILE A 266 -17.85 -14.14 11.97
CA ILE A 266 -17.53 -15.57 12.03
C ILE A 266 -16.21 -15.88 11.31
N ILE A 267 -15.99 -15.32 10.12
CA ILE A 267 -14.73 -15.52 9.37
C ILE A 267 -13.55 -14.94 10.16
N ARG A 268 -13.72 -13.79 10.82
CA ARG A 268 -12.69 -13.18 11.66
C ARG A 268 -12.32 -14.06 12.83
N ALA A 269 -13.33 -14.56 13.57
CA ALA A 269 -13.12 -15.49 14.67
C ALA A 269 -12.43 -16.76 14.19
N PHE A 270 -12.83 -17.32 13.05
CA PHE A 270 -12.19 -18.49 12.46
C PHE A 270 -10.72 -18.23 12.10
N LYS A 271 -10.41 -17.04 11.54
CA LYS A 271 -9.04 -16.64 11.25
C LYS A 271 -8.19 -16.55 12.52
N GLU A 272 -8.72 -15.93 13.58
CA GLU A 272 -8.03 -15.80 14.86
C GLU A 272 -7.71 -17.18 15.49
N GLU A 273 -8.65 -18.13 15.43
CA GLU A 273 -8.40 -19.50 15.88
C GLU A 273 -7.40 -20.24 14.98
N GLY A 274 -7.48 -20.03 13.67
CA GLY A 274 -6.51 -20.57 12.72
C GLY A 274 -5.08 -20.07 12.97
N ASP A 275 -4.93 -18.80 13.29
CA ASP A 275 -3.63 -18.21 13.63
C ASP A 275 -3.07 -18.78 14.95
N LYS A 276 -3.93 -19.08 15.93
CA LYS A 276 -3.50 -19.77 17.17
C LYS A 276 -3.03 -21.19 16.89
N ILE A 277 -3.76 -21.93 16.05
CA ILE A 277 -3.35 -23.28 15.63
C ILE A 277 -2.02 -23.24 14.90
N ARG A 278 -1.85 -22.32 13.97
CA ARG A 278 -0.60 -22.15 13.22
C ARG A 278 0.58 -21.92 14.16
N LYS A 279 0.46 -20.99 15.10
CA LYS A 279 1.52 -20.72 16.09
C LYS A 279 1.89 -21.96 16.91
N LYS A 280 0.88 -22.71 17.38
CA LYS A 280 1.13 -23.96 18.11
C LYS A 280 1.79 -25.03 17.25
N THR A 281 1.43 -25.10 15.97
CA THR A 281 2.06 -26.03 15.02
C THR A 281 3.53 -25.67 14.78
N GLU A 282 3.83 -24.37 14.61
CA GLU A 282 5.19 -23.87 14.47
C GLU A 282 6.03 -24.19 15.73
N GLU A 283 5.47 -23.93 16.93
CA GLU A 283 6.11 -24.29 18.19
C GLU A 283 6.36 -25.79 18.32
N TYR A 284 5.40 -26.60 17.92
CA TYR A 284 5.54 -28.06 17.89
C TYR A 284 6.65 -28.52 16.95
N GLN A 285 6.70 -27.95 15.73
CA GLN A 285 7.75 -28.26 14.74
C GLN A 285 9.14 -27.93 15.28
N VAL A 286 9.29 -26.76 15.91
CA VAL A 286 10.57 -26.38 16.53
C VAL A 286 10.96 -27.37 17.64
N LYS A 287 10.04 -27.72 18.53
CA LYS A 287 10.31 -28.69 19.60
C LYS A 287 10.61 -30.08 19.06
N SER A 288 9.89 -30.53 18.04
CA SER A 288 10.13 -31.82 17.36
C SER A 288 11.52 -31.87 16.73
N CYS A 289 11.92 -30.78 16.05
CA CYS A 289 13.26 -30.66 15.49
C CYS A 289 14.34 -30.67 16.59
N GLN A 290 14.11 -29.97 17.69
CA GLN A 290 15.03 -29.97 18.84
C GLN A 290 15.14 -31.37 19.47
N ALA A 291 14.05 -32.09 19.63
CA ALA A 291 14.05 -33.47 20.12
C ALA A 291 14.84 -34.40 19.20
N GLY A 292 14.60 -34.34 17.89
CA GLY A 292 15.38 -35.12 16.93
C GLY A 292 16.88 -34.79 16.92
N ASN A 293 17.24 -33.53 17.09
CA ASN A 293 18.64 -33.14 17.24
C ASN A 293 19.26 -33.70 18.55
N GLN A 294 18.51 -33.69 19.63
CA GLN A 294 18.98 -34.29 20.91
C GLN A 294 19.12 -35.79 20.80
N GLU A 295 18.20 -36.50 20.16
CA GLU A 295 18.31 -37.94 19.89
C GLU A 295 19.57 -38.26 19.07
N ASN A 296 19.85 -37.48 18.02
CA ASN A 296 21.06 -37.63 17.23
C ASN A 296 22.34 -37.35 18.03
N MET A 297 22.32 -36.34 18.91
CA MET A 297 23.44 -36.06 19.81
C MET A 297 23.68 -37.23 20.77
N ILE A 298 22.63 -37.80 21.37
CA ILE A 298 22.72 -38.96 22.26
C ILE A 298 23.27 -40.15 21.49
N ALA A 299 22.76 -40.45 20.32
CA ALA A 299 23.25 -41.54 19.47
C ALA A 299 24.75 -41.39 19.14
N ASN A 300 25.18 -40.18 18.76
CA ASN A 300 26.59 -39.89 18.48
C ASN A 300 27.44 -40.05 19.76
N PHE A 301 26.92 -39.61 20.91
CA PHE A 301 27.62 -39.75 22.18
C PHE A 301 27.79 -41.23 22.62
N ILE A 302 26.73 -42.03 22.41
CA ILE A 302 26.83 -43.49 22.64
C ILE A 302 27.85 -44.12 21.71
N GLY A 303 27.85 -43.75 20.40
CA GLY A 303 28.85 -44.24 19.45
C GLY A 303 30.27 -43.92 19.86
N GLU A 304 30.49 -42.72 20.37
CA GLU A 304 31.82 -42.29 20.83
C GLU A 304 32.25 -43.02 22.12
N LEU A 305 31.30 -43.26 23.03
CA LEU A 305 31.59 -44.05 24.22
C LEU A 305 31.95 -45.48 23.90
N VAL A 306 31.29 -46.12 22.93
CA VAL A 306 31.60 -47.47 22.48
C VAL A 306 33.04 -47.50 21.89
N ARG A 307 33.39 -46.56 21.05
CA ARG A 307 34.73 -46.44 20.50
C ARG A 307 35.81 -46.27 21.53
N LEU A 308 35.57 -45.40 22.52
CA LEU A 308 36.52 -45.19 23.61
C LEU A 308 36.67 -46.44 24.49
N HIS A 309 35.59 -47.18 24.69
CA HIS A 309 35.63 -48.47 25.43
C HIS A 309 36.45 -49.51 24.68
N GLU A 310 36.25 -49.63 23.36
CA GLU A 310 37.07 -50.56 22.53
C GLU A 310 38.54 -50.18 22.55
N GLU A 311 38.87 -48.90 22.40
CA GLU A 311 40.25 -48.41 22.47
C GLU A 311 40.91 -48.70 23.83
N ALA A 312 40.14 -48.48 24.93
CA ALA A 312 40.63 -48.77 26.26
C ALA A 312 40.83 -50.27 26.54
N GLU A 313 39.96 -51.12 26.00
CA GLU A 313 40.07 -52.57 26.06
C GLU A 313 41.27 -53.08 25.30
N GLU A 314 41.51 -52.56 24.07
CA GLU A 314 42.73 -52.89 23.31
C GLU A 314 43.99 -52.49 24.03
N GLU A 315 44.04 -51.30 24.65
CA GLU A 315 45.18 -50.84 25.41
C GLU A 315 45.41 -51.71 26.67
N TYR A 316 44.32 -52.06 27.33
CA TYR A 316 44.39 -52.98 28.44
C TYR A 316 44.99 -54.35 28.08
N GLN A 317 44.57 -54.92 26.94
CA GLN A 317 45.11 -56.19 26.47
C GLN A 317 46.60 -56.05 26.09
N ARG A 318 46.99 -54.95 25.42
CA ARG A 318 48.42 -54.65 25.14
C ARG A 318 49.29 -54.53 26.42
N LEU A 319 48.71 -53.93 27.48
CA LEU A 319 49.41 -53.82 28.75
C LEU A 319 49.52 -55.19 29.44
N LEU A 320 48.49 -56.04 29.36
CA LEU A 320 48.58 -57.41 29.90
C LEU A 320 49.65 -58.23 29.19
N GLU A 321 49.77 -58.13 27.85
CA GLU A 321 50.81 -58.78 27.09
C GLU A 321 52.21 -58.29 27.49
N LYS A 322 52.36 -56.94 27.65
CA LYS A 322 53.65 -56.37 28.13
C LYS A 322 54.00 -56.89 29.52
N ILE A 323 53.03 -56.95 30.46
CA ILE A 323 53.25 -57.49 31.81
C ILE A 323 53.66 -58.96 31.73
N ALA A 324 53.04 -59.78 30.90
CA ALA A 324 53.41 -61.18 30.71
C ALA A 324 54.80 -61.31 30.14
N SER A 325 55.15 -60.49 29.16
CA SER A 325 56.54 -60.44 28.58
C SER A 325 57.59 -60.03 29.62
N ILE A 326 57.32 -58.96 30.39
CA ILE A 326 58.22 -58.53 31.45
C ILE A 326 58.40 -59.58 32.52
N ARG A 327 57.33 -60.26 32.95
CA ARG A 327 57.38 -61.37 33.91
C ARG A 327 58.24 -62.54 33.36
N GLY A 328 58.05 -62.85 32.07
CA GLY A 328 58.92 -63.85 31.41
C GLY A 328 60.39 -63.49 31.40
N GLN A 329 60.68 -62.19 31.11
CA GLN A 329 62.08 -61.67 31.15
C GLN A 329 62.66 -61.70 32.58
N LEU A 330 61.83 -61.32 33.60
CA LEU A 330 62.26 -61.37 35.00
C LEU A 330 62.60 -62.79 35.44
N ALA A 331 61.74 -63.76 35.11
CA ALA A 331 61.98 -65.15 35.41
C ALA A 331 63.29 -65.70 34.79
N ARG A 332 63.56 -65.19 33.53
CA ARG A 332 64.76 -65.54 32.81
C ARG A 332 66.00 -64.97 33.51
N VAL A 333 65.96 -63.69 33.87
CA VAL A 333 67.08 -63.03 34.57
C VAL A 333 67.27 -63.66 36.00
N GLU A 334 66.24 -64.03 36.72
CA GLU A 334 66.32 -64.73 37.98
C GLU A 334 66.96 -66.12 37.83
N TYR A 335 66.60 -66.83 36.74
CA TYR A 335 67.21 -68.09 36.38
C TYR A 335 68.71 -67.93 36.02
N GLU A 336 69.04 -66.94 35.21
CA GLU A 336 70.43 -66.63 34.86
C GLU A 336 71.28 -66.25 36.08
N LYS A 337 70.68 -65.48 37.03
CA LYS A 337 71.35 -65.12 38.31
C LYS A 337 71.63 -66.37 39.15
N LEU A 338 70.60 -67.19 39.36
CA LEU A 338 70.73 -68.42 40.07
C LEU A 338 71.81 -69.37 39.42
N SER A 339 71.73 -69.48 38.10
CA SER A 339 72.74 -70.26 37.35
C SER A 339 74.17 -69.71 37.53
N SER A 340 74.33 -68.34 37.46
CA SER A 340 75.65 -67.71 37.70
C SER A 340 76.14 -67.99 39.19
N ASP A 341 75.26 -67.87 40.13
CA ASP A 341 75.62 -68.12 41.56
C ASP A 341 75.98 -69.59 41.81
N ILE A 342 75.32 -70.55 41.13
CA ILE A 342 75.72 -71.98 41.18
C ILE A 342 77.07 -72.14 40.47
N HIS A 343 77.37 -71.51 39.37
CA HIS A 343 78.68 -71.58 38.73
C HIS A 343 79.82 -71.02 39.59
N LYS A 344 79.61 -69.90 40.30
CA LYS A 344 80.57 -69.31 41.18
C LYS A 344 80.86 -70.27 42.34
N LEU A 345 79.86 -70.84 42.95
CA LEU A 345 80.00 -71.85 44.00
C LEU A 345 80.67 -73.12 43.54
N ARG A 346 80.57 -73.49 42.23
CA ARG A 346 81.31 -74.65 41.70
C ARG A 346 82.78 -74.32 41.43
N ASP A 347 83.14 -73.10 41.13
CA ASP A 347 84.50 -72.64 40.89
C ASP A 347 85.22 -72.40 42.25
N GLU A 348 84.51 -72.22 43.35
CA GLU A 348 85.03 -72.09 44.71
C GLU A 348 85.28 -73.44 45.41
N LEU A 349 84.75 -74.56 44.91
CA LEU A 349 84.96 -75.93 45.38
C LEU A 349 86.10 -76.61 44.59
#